data_22c25b86de227685cc6c39c8c740a004
#
_entry.id   22c25b86de227685cc6c39c8c740a004
#
_cell.length_a   1.000
_cell.length_b   1.000
_cell.length_c   1.000
_cell.angle_alpha   90.00
_cell.angle_beta   90.00
_cell.angle_gamma   90.00
#
_symmetry.space_group_name_H-M   'P 1'
#
loop_
_entity.id
_entity.type
_entity.pdbx_description
1 polymer ?
#
loop_
_entity_poly.entity_id
_entity_poly.type
_entity_poly.pdbx_seq_one_letter_code
_entity_poly.pdbx_strand_id
1 'polypeptide(L)'
;MTVIPRREFLWQALSACAAGVLVPAQSAWAVQSGPIDRAATMGSGYFGDQGDVVRAVGEAYLRQLGRDTTRESVVAAARGALEAIDRSRDQPGALRALVRAVRDDFERGRSVQLEGWILSRTEAEICALTLLEG
;
A
#
# COMPACT_ATOMS: atom_id res chain seq x y z
N MET A 1 19.93 16.82 2.86
CA MET A 1 18.71 16.14 2.38
C MET A 1 19.06 15.31 1.17
N THR A 2 19.21 14.02 1.36
CA THR A 2 19.50 13.10 0.24
C THR A 2 18.19 12.78 -0.43
N VAL A 3 17.97 13.31 -1.62
CA VAL A 3 16.84 12.92 -2.47
C VAL A 3 17.15 11.52 -2.97
N ILE A 4 16.52 10.50 -2.39
CA ILE A 4 16.61 9.14 -2.90
C ILE A 4 15.83 9.12 -4.20
N PRO A 5 16.46 8.85 -5.34
CA PRO A 5 15.72 8.80 -6.60
C PRO A 5 14.68 7.69 -6.55
N ARG A 6 13.48 8.05 -6.96
CA ARG A 6 12.25 7.23 -6.96
C ARG A 6 12.43 5.80 -7.45
N ARG A 7 13.33 5.58 -8.40
CA ARG A 7 13.67 4.25 -8.93
C ARG A 7 14.31 3.33 -7.90
N GLU A 8 15.15 3.87 -7.03
CA GLU A 8 15.86 3.06 -6.02
C GLU A 8 14.94 2.63 -4.88
N PHE A 9 13.95 3.46 -4.52
CA PHE A 9 12.97 3.11 -3.50
C PHE A 9 12.12 1.90 -3.92
N LEU A 10 11.64 1.88 -5.17
CA LEU A 10 10.87 0.77 -5.71
C LEU A 10 11.71 -0.53 -5.85
N TRP A 11 12.99 -0.39 -6.22
CA TRP A 11 13.90 -1.54 -6.34
C TRP A 11 14.35 -2.09 -4.99
N GLN A 12 14.54 -1.26 -3.99
CA GLN A 12 14.89 -1.70 -2.63
C GLN A 12 13.73 -2.45 -1.97
N ALA A 13 12.50 -2.00 -2.16
CA ALA A 13 11.32 -2.71 -1.69
C ALA A 13 11.16 -4.08 -2.38
N LEU A 14 11.49 -4.18 -3.68
CA LEU A 14 11.45 -5.44 -4.43
C LEU A 14 12.61 -6.38 -4.07
N SER A 15 13.79 -5.86 -3.71
CA SER A 15 14.95 -6.68 -3.34
C SER A 15 14.82 -7.31 -1.96
N ALA A 16 14.12 -6.70 -1.04
CA ALA A 16 13.88 -7.25 0.30
C ALA A 16 12.98 -8.50 0.26
N CYS A 17 12.16 -8.67 -0.78
CA CYS A 17 11.30 -9.83 -0.94
C CYS A 17 12.02 -11.06 -1.52
N ALA A 18 13.27 -10.93 -1.97
CA ALA A 18 14.03 -12.02 -2.60
C ALA A 18 14.84 -12.89 -1.62
N ALA A 19 14.96 -12.49 -0.36
CA ALA A 19 15.58 -13.31 0.68
C ALA A 19 14.56 -14.31 1.22
N GLY A 20 14.54 -15.51 0.67
CA GLY A 20 13.65 -16.59 1.06
C GLY A 20 13.76 -16.93 2.54
N VAL A 21 12.78 -16.51 3.30
CA VAL A 21 12.45 -17.11 4.58
C VAL A 21 11.24 -18.00 4.34
N LEU A 22 11.46 -19.29 4.28
CA LEU A 22 10.42 -20.31 4.35
C LEU A 22 9.76 -20.22 5.74
N VAL A 23 8.73 -19.42 5.86
CA VAL A 23 7.86 -19.44 7.03
C VAL A 23 6.56 -20.14 6.62
N PRO A 24 6.16 -21.23 7.29
CA PRO A 24 4.87 -21.89 7.04
C PRO A 24 3.74 -21.06 7.67
N ALA A 25 3.52 -19.85 7.17
CA ALA A 25 2.47 -18.95 7.63
C ALA A 25 1.31 -18.82 6.62
N GLN A 26 1.22 -19.75 5.66
CA GLN A 26 0.19 -19.70 4.63
C GLN A 26 -1.22 -19.95 5.16
N SER A 27 -1.37 -20.57 6.31
CA SER A 27 -2.67 -20.84 6.92
C SER A 27 -3.25 -19.67 7.73
N ALA A 28 -2.43 -18.74 8.19
CA ALA A 28 -2.89 -17.58 8.96
C ALA A 28 -3.43 -16.45 8.07
N TRP A 29 -2.98 -16.37 6.83
CA TRP A 29 -3.40 -15.35 5.87
C TRP A 29 -4.87 -15.47 5.48
N ALA A 30 -5.40 -16.70 5.42
CA ALA A 30 -6.73 -16.96 4.91
C ALA A 30 -7.85 -16.82 5.94
N VAL A 31 -7.51 -16.72 7.24
CA VAL A 31 -8.48 -17.14 8.24
C VAL A 31 -9.41 -16.06 8.77
N GLN A 32 -9.15 -14.77 8.74
CA GLN A 32 -10.11 -13.80 9.33
C GLN A 32 -9.89 -12.32 9.04
N SER A 33 -9.05 -11.93 8.10
CA SER A 33 -8.84 -10.52 7.82
C SER A 33 -9.72 -10.07 6.66
N GLY A 34 -10.53 -9.04 6.86
CA GLY A 34 -11.24 -8.38 5.78
C GLY A 34 -10.29 -7.80 4.73
N PRO A 35 -10.79 -7.39 3.55
CA PRO A 35 -9.95 -6.83 2.49
C PRO A 35 -9.11 -5.64 2.94
N ILE A 36 -9.61 -4.87 3.88
CA ILE A 36 -8.92 -3.71 4.45
C ILE A 36 -7.79 -4.12 5.37
N ASP A 37 -8.01 -5.10 6.26
CA ASP A 37 -6.97 -5.62 7.15
C ASP A 37 -5.83 -6.25 6.35
N ARG A 38 -6.18 -6.94 5.26
CA ARG A 38 -5.18 -7.48 4.31
C ARG A 38 -4.40 -6.36 3.63
N ALA A 39 -5.07 -5.31 3.20
CA ALA A 39 -4.43 -4.15 2.59
C ALA A 39 -3.49 -3.44 3.57
N ALA A 40 -3.89 -3.28 4.83
CA ALA A 40 -3.04 -2.71 5.89
C ALA A 40 -1.82 -3.59 6.17
N THR A 41 -2.00 -4.91 6.26
CA THR A 41 -0.91 -5.88 6.41
C THR A 41 0.01 -5.87 5.18
N MET A 42 -0.55 -5.77 3.98
CA MET A 42 0.20 -5.65 2.74
C MET A 42 0.98 -4.35 2.66
N GLY A 43 0.39 -3.24 3.14
CA GLY A 43 1.07 -1.96 3.23
C GLY A 43 2.32 -2.07 4.08
N SER A 44 2.22 -2.66 5.25
CA SER A 44 3.37 -2.91 6.13
C SER A 44 4.42 -3.82 5.46
N GLY A 45 4.00 -4.87 4.75
CA GLY A 45 4.89 -5.75 4.00
C GLY A 45 5.51 -5.09 2.76
N TYR A 46 4.76 -4.27 2.06
CA TYR A 46 5.20 -3.56 0.86
C TYR A 46 6.22 -2.45 1.16
N PHE A 47 5.99 -1.70 2.24
CA PHE A 47 6.88 -0.62 2.66
C PHE A 47 7.98 -1.10 3.62
N GLY A 48 7.99 -2.37 4.04
CA GLY A 48 8.98 -2.94 4.95
C GLY A 48 8.96 -2.26 6.33
N ASP A 49 10.13 -2.08 6.93
CA ASP A 49 10.29 -1.46 8.26
C ASP A 49 10.05 0.08 8.27
N GLN A 50 9.43 0.61 7.24
CA GLN A 50 9.23 2.05 7.08
C GLN A 50 7.86 2.52 7.62
N GLY A 51 7.48 2.05 8.80
CA GLY A 51 6.22 2.44 9.45
C GLY A 51 6.04 3.95 9.60
N ASP A 52 7.13 4.68 9.84
CA ASP A 52 7.10 6.14 9.92
C ASP A 52 6.79 6.79 8.57
N VAL A 53 7.29 6.22 7.47
CA VAL A 53 6.99 6.69 6.11
C VAL A 53 5.54 6.42 5.77
N VAL A 54 5.03 5.22 6.06
CA VAL A 54 3.62 4.86 5.86
C VAL A 54 2.71 5.83 6.60
N ARG A 55 3.04 6.14 7.85
CA ARG A 55 2.30 7.11 8.65
C ARG A 55 2.34 8.50 8.03
N ALA A 56 3.52 9.01 7.72
CA ALA A 56 3.69 10.34 7.15
C ALA A 56 2.95 10.51 5.82
N VAL A 57 3.01 9.51 4.95
CA VAL A 57 2.28 9.49 3.67
C VAL A 57 0.79 9.45 3.90
N GLY A 58 0.30 8.57 4.77
CA GLY A 58 -1.11 8.45 5.07
C GLY A 58 -1.70 9.73 5.66
N GLU A 59 -1.01 10.35 6.62
CA GLU A 59 -1.40 11.63 7.21
C GLU A 59 -1.43 12.76 6.16
N ALA A 60 -0.40 12.85 5.32
CA ALA A 60 -0.34 13.86 4.27
C ALA A 60 -1.47 13.68 3.26
N TYR A 61 -1.78 12.44 2.88
CA TYR A 61 -2.87 12.15 1.97
C TYR A 61 -4.24 12.50 2.57
N LEU A 62 -4.50 12.11 3.82
CA LEU A 62 -5.75 12.47 4.51
C LEU A 62 -5.91 13.99 4.66
N ARG A 63 -4.83 14.73 4.95
CA ARG A 63 -4.87 16.20 4.97
C ARG A 63 -5.23 16.78 3.60
N GLN A 64 -4.69 16.22 2.51
CA GLN A 64 -4.97 16.67 1.15
C GLN A 64 -6.41 16.41 0.75
N LEU A 65 -6.99 15.29 1.17
CA LEU A 65 -8.40 14.97 0.90
C LEU A 65 -9.39 15.88 1.66
N GLY A 66 -8.98 16.39 2.84
CA GLY A 66 -9.77 17.31 3.62
C GLY A 66 -10.46 16.68 4.83
N ARG A 67 -11.10 17.56 5.63
CA ARG A 67 -11.69 17.18 6.94
C ARG A 67 -12.93 16.28 6.84
N ASP A 68 -13.61 16.31 5.71
CA ASP A 68 -14.82 15.51 5.48
C ASP A 68 -14.50 14.10 4.97
N THR A 69 -13.22 13.75 4.92
CA THR A 69 -12.79 12.44 4.50
C THR A 69 -13.12 11.38 5.54
N THR A 70 -13.93 10.42 5.17
CA THR A 70 -14.28 9.28 6.00
C THR A 70 -13.51 8.04 5.57
N ARG A 71 -13.40 7.06 6.48
CA ARG A 71 -12.84 5.73 6.18
C ARG A 71 -13.54 5.12 4.96
N GLU A 72 -14.85 5.21 4.91
CA GLU A 72 -15.68 4.67 3.82
C GLU A 72 -15.34 5.32 2.47
N SER A 73 -15.05 6.62 2.45
CA SER A 73 -14.67 7.32 1.21
C SER A 73 -13.29 6.86 0.70
N VAL A 74 -12.33 6.63 1.59
CA VAL A 74 -11.01 6.10 1.24
C VAL A 74 -11.12 4.65 0.76
N VAL A 75 -11.90 3.81 1.44
CA VAL A 75 -12.19 2.44 1.03
C VAL A 75 -12.85 2.41 -0.35
N ALA A 76 -13.82 3.29 -0.61
CA ALA A 76 -14.48 3.37 -1.91
C ALA A 76 -13.52 3.78 -3.02
N ALA A 77 -12.60 4.70 -2.76
CA ALA A 77 -11.56 5.11 -3.71
C ALA A 77 -10.58 3.97 -4.01
N ALA A 78 -10.16 3.22 -2.99
CA ALA A 78 -9.23 2.09 -3.11
C ALA A 78 -9.88 0.78 -3.57
N ARG A 79 -11.20 0.75 -3.82
CA ARG A 79 -11.98 -0.46 -4.05
C ARG A 79 -11.35 -1.41 -5.05
N GLY A 80 -10.90 -0.94 -6.20
CA GLY A 80 -10.34 -1.79 -7.25
C GLY A 80 -9.08 -2.53 -6.78
N ALA A 81 -8.18 -1.85 -6.07
CA ALA A 81 -6.97 -2.44 -5.51
C ALA A 81 -7.33 -3.43 -4.38
N LEU A 82 -8.25 -3.08 -3.49
CA LEU A 82 -8.71 -3.95 -2.40
C LEU A 82 -9.35 -5.23 -2.91
N GLU A 83 -10.20 -5.16 -3.93
CA GLU A 83 -10.81 -6.34 -4.56
C GLU A 83 -9.77 -7.24 -5.23
N ALA A 84 -8.74 -6.66 -5.86
CA ALA A 84 -7.66 -7.43 -6.48
C ALA A 84 -6.81 -8.15 -5.42
N ILE A 85 -6.55 -7.50 -4.28
CA ILE A 85 -5.85 -8.09 -3.14
C ILE A 85 -6.71 -9.22 -2.52
N ASP A 86 -7.99 -8.98 -2.33
CA ASP A 86 -8.92 -9.94 -1.70
C ASP A 86 -9.12 -11.21 -2.56
N ARG A 87 -9.16 -11.07 -3.87
CA ARG A 87 -9.22 -12.21 -4.80
C ARG A 87 -7.94 -13.06 -4.83
N SER A 88 -6.86 -12.56 -4.27
CA SER A 88 -5.59 -13.27 -4.23
C SER A 88 -5.63 -14.40 -3.20
N ARG A 89 -5.12 -15.56 -3.57
CA ARG A 89 -5.16 -16.76 -2.72
C ARG A 89 -4.08 -16.79 -1.65
N ASP A 90 -3.02 -16.03 -1.88
CA ASP A 90 -1.83 -16.01 -1.04
C ASP A 90 -1.23 -14.59 -0.97
N GLN A 91 -0.31 -14.40 -0.05
CA GLN A 91 0.37 -13.12 0.13
C GLN A 91 1.21 -12.71 -1.09
N PRO A 92 1.98 -13.58 -1.76
CA PRO A 92 2.67 -13.21 -2.99
C PRO A 92 1.74 -12.77 -4.11
N GLY A 93 0.58 -13.39 -4.23
CA GLY A 93 -0.47 -12.99 -5.18
C GLY A 93 -1.03 -11.60 -4.89
N ALA A 94 -1.30 -11.31 -3.62
CA ALA A 94 -1.77 -10.02 -3.15
C ALA A 94 -0.73 -8.91 -3.41
N LEU A 95 0.55 -9.19 -3.17
CA LEU A 95 1.64 -8.26 -3.46
C LEU A 95 1.74 -7.97 -4.96
N ARG A 96 1.64 -8.99 -5.81
CA ARG A 96 1.62 -8.81 -7.27
C ARG A 96 0.42 -7.98 -7.73
N ALA A 97 -0.74 -8.15 -7.11
CA ALA A 97 -1.93 -7.35 -7.39
C ALA A 97 -1.72 -5.88 -7.03
N LEU A 98 -1.10 -5.61 -5.87
CA LEU A 98 -0.75 -4.27 -5.43
C LEU A 98 0.24 -3.61 -6.41
N VAL A 99 1.32 -4.31 -6.76
CA VAL A 99 2.33 -3.81 -7.71
C VAL A 99 1.71 -3.47 -9.06
N ARG A 100 0.78 -4.30 -9.55
CA ARG A 100 0.03 -4.01 -10.79
C ARG A 100 -0.83 -2.76 -10.68
N ALA A 101 -1.55 -2.60 -9.57
CA ALA A 101 -2.38 -1.42 -9.33
C ALA A 101 -1.55 -0.13 -9.28
N VAL A 102 -0.40 -0.18 -8.63
CA VAL A 102 0.56 0.94 -8.58
C VAL A 102 1.07 1.31 -9.99
N ARG A 103 1.45 0.32 -10.77
CA ARG A 103 1.90 0.53 -12.15
C ARG A 103 0.80 1.13 -13.02
N ASP A 104 -0.40 0.59 -12.94
CA ASP A 104 -1.58 1.09 -13.68
C ASP A 104 -1.90 2.54 -13.32
N ASP A 105 -1.76 2.91 -12.06
CA ASP A 105 -1.92 4.30 -11.62
C ASP A 105 -0.92 5.23 -12.31
N PHE A 106 0.35 4.86 -12.37
CA PHE A 106 1.36 5.68 -13.06
C PHE A 106 1.13 5.75 -14.56
N GLU A 107 0.77 4.64 -15.19
CA GLU A 107 0.47 4.59 -16.63
C GLU A 107 -0.73 5.48 -16.99
N ARG A 108 -1.71 5.58 -16.10
CA ARG A 108 -2.91 6.40 -16.29
C ARG A 108 -2.82 7.81 -15.71
N GLY A 109 -1.67 8.21 -15.19
CA GLY A 109 -1.47 9.52 -14.58
C GLY A 109 -2.21 9.71 -13.24
N ARG A 110 -2.62 8.65 -12.58
CA ARG A 110 -3.22 8.68 -11.24
C ARG A 110 -2.14 8.69 -10.17
N SER A 111 -1.38 9.76 -10.12
CA SER A 111 -0.38 10.00 -9.10
C SER A 111 -0.78 11.14 -8.18
N VAL A 112 -0.26 11.13 -6.97
CA VAL A 112 -0.43 12.18 -5.98
C VAL A 112 0.93 12.72 -5.58
N GLN A 113 1.01 14.02 -5.34
CA GLN A 113 2.21 14.65 -4.82
C GLN A 113 1.98 15.00 -3.35
N LEU A 114 2.78 14.42 -2.47
CA LEU A 114 2.68 14.58 -1.03
C LEU A 114 4.06 14.94 -0.49
N GLU A 115 4.21 16.15 0.04
CA GLU A 115 5.44 16.64 0.70
C GLU A 115 6.74 16.37 -0.11
N GLY A 116 6.67 16.59 -1.43
CA GLY A 116 7.80 16.37 -2.34
C GLY A 116 7.92 14.95 -2.90
N TRP A 117 7.09 14.03 -2.45
CA TRP A 117 7.01 12.67 -3.00
C TRP A 117 5.93 12.59 -4.07
N ILE A 118 6.21 11.84 -5.11
CA ILE A 118 5.20 11.47 -6.10
C ILE A 118 4.92 9.99 -5.93
N LEU A 119 3.70 9.67 -5.54
CA LEU A 119 3.22 8.32 -5.27
C LEU A 119 2.07 7.98 -6.20
N SER A 120 1.81 6.70 -6.40
CA SER A 120 0.56 6.28 -7.00
C SER A 120 -0.59 6.59 -6.04
N ARG A 121 -1.79 6.76 -6.57
CA ARG A 121 -2.97 6.92 -5.74
C ARG A 121 -3.18 5.70 -4.85
N THR A 122 -3.00 4.50 -5.38
CA THR A 122 -3.13 3.24 -4.63
C THR A 122 -2.18 3.20 -3.42
N GLU A 123 -0.92 3.59 -3.57
CA GLU A 123 0.03 3.63 -2.45
C GLU A 123 -0.43 4.59 -1.35
N ALA A 124 -0.86 5.80 -1.72
CA ALA A 124 -1.34 6.79 -0.77
C ALA A 124 -2.62 6.32 -0.04
N GLU A 125 -3.55 5.70 -0.75
CA GLU A 125 -4.78 5.13 -0.19
C GLU A 125 -4.50 4.00 0.79
N ILE A 126 -3.59 3.08 0.46
CA ILE A 126 -3.18 1.99 1.37
C ILE A 126 -2.54 2.55 2.65
N CYS A 127 -1.66 3.54 2.53
CA CYS A 127 -1.07 4.20 3.70
C CYS A 127 -2.14 4.86 4.57
N ALA A 128 -3.11 5.54 3.97
CA ALA A 128 -4.21 6.16 4.69
C ALA A 128 -5.09 5.13 5.41
N LEU A 129 -5.42 4.02 4.75
CA LEU A 129 -6.18 2.93 5.35
C LEU A 129 -5.48 2.32 6.57
N THR A 130 -4.17 2.16 6.52
CA THR A 130 -3.37 1.66 7.65
C THR A 130 -3.53 2.54 8.89
N LEU A 131 -3.66 3.86 8.73
CA LEU A 131 -3.91 4.78 9.84
C LEU A 131 -5.34 4.73 10.38
N LEU A 132 -6.30 4.49 9.50
CA LEU A 132 -7.72 4.44 9.85
C LEU A 132 -8.13 3.13 10.52
N GLU A 133 -7.27 2.11 10.48
CA GLU A 133 -7.45 0.82 11.18
C GLU A 133 -6.91 0.85 12.63
N GLY A 134 -6.04 1.79 12.96
CA GLY A 134 -5.54 2.02 14.32
C GLY A 134 -6.51 2.89 15.07
#